data_86e59679031c38ce783111af2eeb6df2
#
_entry.id   86e59679031c38ce783111af2eeb6df2
#
_cell.length_a   1.000
_cell.length_b   1.000
_cell.length_c   1.000
_cell.angle_alpha   90.00
_cell.angle_beta   90.00
_cell.angle_gamma   90.00
#
_symmetry.space_group_name_H-M   'P 1'
#
loop_
_entity.id
_entity.type
_entity.pdbx_description
1 polymer ?
#
loop_
_entity_poly.entity_id
_entity_poly.type
_entity_poly.pdbx_seq_one_letter_code
_entity_poly.pdbx_strand_id
1 'polypeptide(L)'
;MRLSDSIEHFIKTMMSEESTEVELKRNELAEYFGCAPSQINYVLATRFSPDHGYVTESRRGGGGYIRIVRVVESGSQRLMYLINERIGDSIGEEECARLISQLKEQRIVTADEASLMASAISSRALGIPVPDTLKGALRARIMKNMLTTVAARNRA
;
A
#
# COMPACT_ATOMS: atom_id res chain seq x y z
N MET A 1 14.22 -20.88 -0.28
CA MET A 1 13.70 -19.54 0.10
C MET A 1 14.60 -18.49 -0.52
N ARG A 2 14.02 -17.52 -1.19
CA ARG A 2 14.79 -16.44 -1.78
C ARG A 2 15.35 -15.52 -0.68
N LEU A 3 16.44 -14.85 -0.98
CA LEU A 3 17.06 -13.92 -0.04
C LEU A 3 16.06 -12.87 0.46
N SER A 4 15.25 -12.32 -0.44
CA SER A 4 14.20 -11.33 -0.09
C SER A 4 13.22 -11.91 0.92
N ASP A 5 12.81 -13.16 0.75
CA ASP A 5 11.89 -13.83 1.66
C ASP A 5 12.52 -14.04 3.04
N SER A 6 13.81 -14.37 3.07
CA SER A 6 14.54 -14.57 4.33
C SER A 6 14.68 -13.25 5.10
N ILE A 7 14.99 -12.18 4.41
CA ILE A 7 15.10 -10.84 5.01
C ILE A 7 13.74 -10.39 5.54
N GLU A 8 12.69 -10.57 4.75
CA GLU A 8 11.32 -10.24 5.16
C GLU A 8 10.91 -11.00 6.41
N HIS A 9 11.16 -12.31 6.43
CA HIS A 9 10.83 -13.16 7.57
C HIS A 9 11.60 -12.73 8.82
N PHE A 10 12.88 -12.43 8.68
CA PHE A 10 13.72 -11.97 9.80
C PHE A 10 13.16 -10.69 10.42
N ILE A 11 12.84 -9.70 9.59
CA ILE A 11 12.31 -8.41 10.05
C ILE A 11 10.96 -8.63 10.74
N LYS A 12 10.06 -9.40 10.15
CA LYS A 12 8.74 -9.69 10.73
C LYS A 12 8.83 -10.44 12.05
N THR A 13 9.83 -11.34 12.17
CA THR A 13 10.07 -12.07 13.42
C THR A 13 10.53 -11.14 14.54
N MET A 14 11.32 -10.12 14.21
CA MET A 14 11.74 -9.11 15.17
C MET A 14 10.59 -8.19 15.60
N MET A 15 9.59 -8.04 14.76
CA MET A 15 8.35 -7.34 15.07
C MET A 15 7.41 -8.33 15.75
N SER A 16 7.37 -8.35 17.07
CA SER A 16 6.41 -9.20 17.78
C SER A 16 5.02 -8.60 17.70
N GLU A 17 4.00 -9.38 18.08
CA GLU A 17 2.62 -8.90 18.13
C GLU A 17 2.46 -7.68 19.06
N GLU A 18 3.31 -7.56 20.05
CA GLU A 18 3.29 -6.46 21.00
C GLU A 18 4.10 -5.25 20.54
N SER A 19 5.03 -5.46 19.58
CA SER A 19 5.88 -4.38 19.10
C SER A 19 5.51 -4.05 17.65
N THR A 20 5.07 -2.82 17.44
CA THR A 20 4.71 -2.33 16.11
C THR A 20 5.86 -1.65 15.39
N GLU A 21 7.04 -1.64 16.03
CA GLU A 21 8.19 -0.88 15.55
C GLU A 21 9.47 -1.69 15.71
N VAL A 22 10.36 -1.59 14.73
CA VAL A 22 11.70 -2.16 14.81
C VAL A 22 12.70 -1.17 14.23
N GLU A 23 13.85 -1.07 14.88
CA GLU A 23 14.96 -0.25 14.44
C GLU A 23 16.11 -1.17 14.03
N LEU A 24 16.64 -0.96 12.82
CA LEU A 24 17.67 -1.80 12.25
C LEU A 24 18.78 -0.92 11.65
N LYS A 25 20.00 -1.43 11.70
CA LYS A 25 21.11 -0.81 10.97
C LYS A 25 21.26 -1.53 9.63
N ARG A 26 21.11 -0.76 8.54
CA ARG A 26 21.13 -1.32 7.18
C ARG A 26 22.38 -2.13 6.91
N ASN A 27 23.54 -1.59 7.29
CA ASN A 27 24.84 -2.24 7.03
C ASN A 27 24.99 -3.53 7.83
N GLU A 28 24.53 -3.55 9.07
CA GLU A 28 24.58 -4.77 9.90
C GLU A 28 23.67 -5.86 9.34
N LEU A 29 22.49 -5.47 8.86
CA LEU A 29 21.55 -6.39 8.26
C LEU A 29 22.11 -6.97 6.96
N ALA A 30 22.70 -6.12 6.12
CA ALA A 30 23.34 -6.56 4.88
C ALA A 30 24.50 -7.51 5.15
N GLU A 31 25.31 -7.23 6.16
CA GLU A 31 26.42 -8.09 6.56
C GLU A 31 25.91 -9.43 7.07
N TYR A 32 24.87 -9.42 7.90
CA TYR A 32 24.26 -10.64 8.44
C TYR A 32 23.77 -11.58 7.32
N PHE A 33 23.15 -11.02 6.28
CA PHE A 33 22.63 -11.81 5.16
C PHE A 33 23.64 -12.01 4.04
N GLY A 34 24.84 -11.43 4.15
CA GLY A 34 25.87 -11.54 3.12
C GLY A 34 25.46 -10.92 1.80
N CYS A 35 24.78 -9.77 1.84
CA CYS A 35 24.28 -9.09 0.65
C CYS A 35 24.66 -7.61 0.66
N ALA A 36 24.41 -6.94 -0.47
CA ALA A 36 24.64 -5.50 -0.57
C ALA A 36 23.52 -4.72 0.14
N PRO A 37 23.82 -3.53 0.69
CA PRO A 37 22.78 -2.67 1.29
C PRO A 37 21.64 -2.34 0.33
N SER A 38 21.91 -2.27 -0.97
CA SER A 38 20.87 -2.05 -1.99
C SER A 38 19.81 -3.14 -2.00
N GLN A 39 20.15 -4.37 -1.64
CA GLN A 39 19.20 -5.47 -1.54
C GLN A 39 18.28 -5.30 -0.34
N ILE A 40 18.80 -4.75 0.76
CA ILE A 40 17.97 -4.40 1.91
C ILE A 40 16.96 -3.32 1.50
N ASN A 41 17.42 -2.29 0.79
CA ASN A 41 16.53 -1.24 0.28
C ASN A 41 15.43 -1.80 -0.63
N TYR A 42 15.78 -2.76 -1.48
CA TYR A 42 14.82 -3.41 -2.37
C TYR A 42 13.72 -4.15 -1.57
N VAL A 43 14.10 -4.90 -0.55
CA VAL A 43 13.14 -5.61 0.31
C VAL A 43 12.22 -4.61 1.01
N LEU A 44 12.78 -3.53 1.55
CA LEU A 44 11.97 -2.49 2.21
C LEU A 44 10.97 -1.86 1.25
N ALA A 45 11.41 -1.55 0.04
CA ALA A 45 10.57 -0.91 -0.97
C ALA A 45 9.45 -1.83 -1.47
N THR A 46 9.71 -3.14 -1.55
CA THR A 46 8.76 -4.11 -2.14
C THR A 46 7.93 -4.88 -1.12
N ARG A 47 8.42 -5.05 0.11
CA ARG A 47 7.76 -5.87 1.13
C ARG A 47 7.29 -5.07 2.34
N PHE A 48 7.86 -3.89 2.56
CA PHE A 48 7.55 -3.03 3.72
C PHE A 48 7.12 -1.64 3.27
N SER A 49 6.40 -1.59 2.17
CA SER A 49 5.81 -0.34 1.66
C SER A 49 4.49 -0.05 2.39
N PRO A 50 3.99 1.19 2.30
CA PRO A 50 2.67 1.52 2.84
C PRO A 50 1.56 0.62 2.32
N ASP A 51 1.66 0.13 1.08
CA ASP A 51 0.71 -0.82 0.51
C ASP A 51 0.61 -2.11 1.32
N HIS A 52 1.70 -2.48 2.00
CA HIS A 52 1.77 -3.68 2.83
C HIS A 52 1.48 -3.38 4.31
N GLY A 53 1.18 -2.14 4.63
CA GLY A 53 0.85 -1.73 5.98
C GLY A 53 2.03 -1.27 6.82
N TYR A 54 3.09 -0.79 6.20
CA TYR A 54 4.30 -0.35 6.91
C TYR A 54 4.72 1.05 6.48
N VAL A 55 5.38 1.75 7.37
CA VAL A 55 6.06 3.00 7.09
C VAL A 55 7.52 2.83 7.46
N THR A 56 8.42 3.19 6.56
CA THR A 56 9.86 3.11 6.81
C THR A 56 10.47 4.51 6.81
N GLU A 57 11.34 4.75 7.79
CA GLU A 57 12.11 5.98 7.87
C GLU A 57 13.59 5.62 7.83
N SER A 58 14.35 6.29 6.98
CA SER A 58 15.80 6.14 6.92
C SER A 58 16.44 7.40 7.45
N ARG A 59 17.39 7.24 8.37
CA ARG A 59 18.19 8.37 8.84
C ARG A 59 19.61 8.24 8.33
N ARG A 60 20.12 9.31 7.76
CA ARG A 60 21.51 9.42 7.36
C ARG A 60 22.35 9.84 8.57
N GLY A 61 23.52 9.28 8.69
CA GLY A 61 24.43 9.54 9.79
C GLY A 61 24.44 8.37 10.78
N GLY A 62 25.63 7.97 11.21
CA GLY A 62 25.79 6.87 12.15
C GLY A 62 25.56 5.47 11.58
N GLY A 63 25.74 5.28 10.24
CA GLY A 63 25.75 3.96 9.62
C GLY A 63 24.46 3.44 9.00
N GLY A 64 23.54 4.30 8.60
CA GLY A 64 22.37 3.85 7.81
C GLY A 64 21.28 3.20 8.63
N TYR A 65 20.71 3.95 9.50
CA TYR A 65 19.66 3.53 10.43
C TYR A 65 18.30 3.49 9.73
N ILE A 66 17.54 2.43 9.96
CA ILE A 66 16.20 2.26 9.41
C ILE A 66 15.22 1.99 10.54
N ARG A 67 14.10 2.69 10.51
CA ARG A 67 12.99 2.46 11.42
C ARG A 67 11.81 1.96 10.62
N ILE A 68 11.29 0.80 10.95
CA ILE A 68 10.12 0.20 10.30
C ILE A 68 8.98 0.18 11.30
N VAL A 69 7.88 0.83 10.94
CA VAL A 69 6.69 0.91 11.80
C VAL A 69 5.54 0.20 11.09
N ARG A 70 4.94 -0.76 11.77
CA ARG A 70 3.70 -1.38 11.29
C ARG A 70 2.56 -0.42 11.60
N VAL A 71 1.82 -0.03 10.57
CA VAL A 71 0.65 0.82 10.75
C VAL A 71 -0.49 -0.08 11.20
N VAL A 72 -0.64 -0.25 12.53
CA VAL A 72 -1.75 -0.98 13.13
C VAL A 72 -2.91 -0.02 13.26
N GLU A 73 -3.26 0.62 12.18
CA GLU A 73 -4.28 1.61 12.26
C GLU A 73 -5.53 1.23 11.51
N SER A 74 -6.60 1.92 11.91
CA SER A 74 -7.89 1.81 11.28
C SER A 74 -7.73 1.80 9.77
N GLY A 75 -8.50 1.01 9.08
CA GLY A 75 -8.53 1.00 7.62
C GLY A 75 -8.66 2.40 7.02
N SER A 76 -9.11 3.40 7.81
CA SER A 76 -9.27 4.77 7.33
C SER A 76 -7.96 5.46 6.97
N GLN A 77 -6.88 5.28 7.73
CA GLN A 77 -5.60 5.90 7.38
C GLN A 77 -4.99 5.28 6.13
N ARG A 78 -5.11 3.98 5.99
CA ARG A 78 -4.67 3.29 4.79
C ARG A 78 -5.47 3.75 3.57
N LEU A 79 -6.78 3.91 3.72
CA LEU A 79 -7.64 4.42 2.67
C LEU A 79 -7.24 5.84 2.27
N MET A 80 -6.92 6.69 3.23
CA MET A 80 -6.47 8.05 2.93
C MET A 80 -5.15 8.06 2.18
N TYR A 81 -4.24 7.15 2.52
CA TYR A 81 -2.99 6.98 1.76
C TYR A 81 -3.28 6.59 0.31
N LEU A 82 -4.15 5.59 0.10
CA LEU A 82 -4.51 5.14 -1.25
C LEU A 82 -5.15 6.27 -2.06
N ILE A 83 -6.02 7.05 -1.44
CA ILE A 83 -6.67 8.19 -2.08
C ILE A 83 -5.63 9.21 -2.57
N ASN A 84 -4.68 9.56 -1.72
CA ASN A 84 -3.74 10.64 -2.00
C ASN A 84 -2.58 10.20 -2.89
N GLU A 85 -2.06 8.99 -2.70
CA GLU A 85 -0.81 8.55 -3.33
C GLU A 85 -1.00 7.58 -4.50
N ARG A 86 -1.93 6.64 -4.37
CA ARG A 86 -2.11 5.59 -5.39
C ARG A 86 -3.07 6.00 -6.51
N ILE A 87 -4.14 6.68 -6.16
CA ILE A 87 -5.16 7.06 -7.15
C ILE A 87 -4.74 8.35 -7.87
N GLY A 88 -4.29 9.34 -7.11
CA GLY A 88 -3.84 10.60 -7.71
C GLY A 88 -4.94 11.30 -8.49
N ASP A 89 -4.58 11.97 -9.59
CA ASP A 89 -5.50 12.77 -10.39
C ASP A 89 -6.12 11.99 -11.55
N SER A 90 -5.58 10.81 -11.85
CA SER A 90 -6.06 9.99 -12.97
C SER A 90 -5.67 8.53 -12.72
N ILE A 91 -6.56 7.60 -13.05
CA ILE A 91 -6.31 6.17 -12.89
C ILE A 91 -6.97 5.38 -14.00
N GLY A 92 -6.28 4.34 -14.49
CA GLY A 92 -6.81 3.43 -15.49
C GLY A 92 -7.76 2.39 -14.89
N GLU A 93 -8.58 1.77 -15.75
CA GLU A 93 -9.55 0.77 -15.30
C GLU A 93 -8.88 -0.43 -14.65
N GLU A 94 -7.83 -0.97 -15.27
CA GLU A 94 -7.13 -2.16 -14.74
C GLU A 94 -6.50 -1.90 -13.37
N GLU A 95 -5.85 -0.78 -13.22
CA GLU A 95 -5.24 -0.40 -11.94
C GLU A 95 -6.29 -0.21 -10.87
N CYS A 96 -7.38 0.46 -11.21
CA CYS A 96 -8.50 0.66 -10.30
C CYS A 96 -9.11 -0.67 -9.87
N ALA A 97 -9.30 -1.59 -10.81
CA ALA A 97 -9.83 -2.92 -10.53
C ALA A 97 -8.91 -3.70 -9.59
N ARG A 98 -7.59 -3.59 -9.76
CA ARG A 98 -6.63 -4.21 -8.86
C ARG A 98 -6.73 -3.65 -7.44
N LEU A 99 -6.87 -2.33 -7.30
CA LEU A 99 -7.07 -1.70 -6.00
C LEU A 99 -8.33 -2.21 -5.32
N ILE A 100 -9.44 -2.30 -6.05
CA ILE A 100 -10.71 -2.80 -5.52
C ILE A 100 -10.55 -4.25 -5.05
N SER A 101 -9.87 -5.09 -5.82
CA SER A 101 -9.61 -6.48 -5.44
C SER A 101 -8.78 -6.55 -4.16
N GLN A 102 -7.78 -5.70 -3.99
CA GLN A 102 -6.98 -5.65 -2.77
C GLN A 102 -7.81 -5.24 -1.56
N LEU A 103 -8.68 -4.26 -1.73
CA LEU A 103 -9.56 -3.81 -0.66
C LEU A 103 -10.52 -4.93 -0.22
N LYS A 104 -11.00 -5.72 -1.18
CA LYS A 104 -11.84 -6.88 -0.89
C LYS A 104 -11.06 -7.95 -0.12
N GLU A 105 -9.84 -8.28 -0.57
CA GLU A 105 -8.99 -9.26 0.10
C GLU A 105 -8.66 -8.86 1.53
N GLN A 106 -8.49 -7.57 1.78
CA GLN A 106 -8.21 -7.03 3.09
C GLN A 106 -9.46 -6.82 3.94
N ARG A 107 -10.61 -7.19 3.40
CA ARG A 107 -11.92 -7.07 4.07
C ARG A 107 -12.29 -5.63 4.44
N ILE A 108 -11.75 -4.67 3.73
CA ILE A 108 -12.13 -3.26 3.88
C ILE A 108 -13.49 -3.02 3.22
N VAL A 109 -13.72 -3.71 2.10
CA VAL A 109 -15.02 -3.73 1.44
C VAL A 109 -15.49 -5.18 1.27
N THR A 110 -16.80 -5.38 1.20
CA THR A 110 -17.39 -6.70 0.96
C THR A 110 -17.27 -7.07 -0.52
N ALA A 111 -17.52 -8.33 -0.85
CA ALA A 111 -17.54 -8.80 -2.24
C ALA A 111 -18.61 -8.06 -3.06
N ASP A 112 -19.78 -7.81 -2.47
CA ASP A 112 -20.85 -7.06 -3.15
C ASP A 112 -20.45 -5.61 -3.38
N GLU A 113 -19.85 -4.98 -2.39
CA GLU A 113 -19.35 -3.62 -2.52
C GLU A 113 -18.26 -3.53 -3.61
N ALA A 114 -17.33 -4.47 -3.61
CA ALA A 114 -16.27 -4.52 -4.62
C ALA A 114 -16.85 -4.66 -6.03
N SER A 115 -17.87 -5.48 -6.19
CA SER A 115 -18.54 -5.67 -7.48
C SER A 115 -19.20 -4.39 -7.96
N LEU A 116 -19.91 -3.69 -7.07
CA LEU A 116 -20.53 -2.41 -7.40
C LEU A 116 -19.49 -1.33 -7.73
N MET A 117 -18.42 -1.28 -6.97
CA MET A 117 -17.33 -0.33 -7.21
C MET A 117 -16.69 -0.57 -8.57
N ALA A 118 -16.38 -1.81 -8.89
CA ALA A 118 -15.78 -2.17 -10.18
C ALA A 118 -16.71 -1.81 -11.35
N SER A 119 -18.00 -1.99 -11.18
CA SER A 119 -18.99 -1.61 -12.18
C SER A 119 -19.01 -0.08 -12.40
N ALA A 120 -18.95 0.69 -11.30
CA ALA A 120 -19.03 2.15 -11.35
C ALA A 120 -17.84 2.79 -12.06
N ILE A 121 -16.65 2.19 -11.97
CA ILE A 121 -15.42 2.75 -12.58
C ILE A 121 -15.08 2.10 -13.92
N SER A 122 -15.88 1.20 -14.40
CA SER A 122 -15.61 0.45 -15.62
C SER A 122 -15.64 1.36 -16.86
N SER A 123 -14.94 0.93 -17.90
CA SER A 123 -14.98 1.62 -19.21
C SER A 123 -16.41 1.64 -19.77
N ARG A 124 -17.21 0.65 -19.44
CA ARG A 124 -18.61 0.60 -19.83
C ARG A 124 -19.42 1.73 -19.20
N ALA A 125 -19.21 1.97 -17.89
CA ALA A 125 -19.89 3.05 -17.17
C ALA A 125 -19.45 4.42 -17.68
N LEU A 126 -18.17 4.55 -18.04
CA LEU A 126 -17.58 5.80 -18.52
C LEU A 126 -17.57 5.86 -20.06
N GLY A 127 -18.48 5.14 -20.71
CA GLY A 127 -18.52 4.99 -22.17
C GLY A 127 -19.15 6.18 -22.88
N ILE A 128 -18.77 7.39 -22.52
CA ILE A 128 -19.21 8.63 -23.18
C ILE A 128 -18.10 9.11 -24.14
N PRO A 129 -18.43 9.90 -25.18
CA PRO A 129 -17.46 10.32 -26.17
C PRO A 129 -16.59 11.48 -25.67
N VAL A 130 -15.73 11.18 -24.71
CA VAL A 130 -14.74 12.13 -24.19
C VAL A 130 -13.35 11.50 -24.26
N PRO A 131 -12.27 12.29 -24.26
CA PRO A 131 -10.91 11.76 -24.29
C PRO A 131 -10.60 10.83 -23.10
N ASP A 132 -9.74 9.84 -23.33
CA ASP A 132 -9.35 8.89 -22.28
C ASP A 132 -8.72 9.56 -21.07
N THR A 133 -8.05 10.69 -21.27
CA THR A 133 -7.48 11.48 -20.16
C THR A 133 -8.57 11.97 -19.21
N LEU A 134 -9.72 12.38 -19.75
CA LEU A 134 -10.86 12.81 -18.94
C LEU A 134 -11.51 11.61 -18.25
N LYS A 135 -11.58 10.46 -18.92
CA LYS A 135 -12.12 9.24 -18.32
C LYS A 135 -11.29 8.81 -17.11
N GLY A 136 -9.95 8.88 -17.23
CA GLY A 136 -9.05 8.58 -16.11
C GLY A 136 -9.25 9.52 -14.93
N ALA A 137 -9.44 10.81 -15.21
CA ALA A 137 -9.70 11.80 -14.17
C ALA A 137 -11.05 11.58 -13.50
N LEU A 138 -12.10 11.27 -14.27
CA LEU A 138 -13.41 10.94 -13.73
C LEU A 138 -13.37 9.70 -12.87
N ARG A 139 -12.68 8.67 -13.34
CA ARG A 139 -12.52 7.41 -12.59
C ARG A 139 -11.84 7.65 -11.26
N ALA A 140 -10.78 8.49 -11.24
CA ALA A 140 -10.09 8.85 -10.02
C ALA A 140 -11.03 9.56 -9.03
N ARG A 141 -11.84 10.48 -9.50
CA ARG A 141 -12.81 11.20 -8.66
C ARG A 141 -13.87 10.26 -8.08
N ILE A 142 -14.40 9.38 -8.91
CA ILE A 142 -15.39 8.39 -8.47
C ILE A 142 -14.79 7.49 -7.39
N MET A 143 -13.60 6.98 -7.64
CA MET A 143 -12.91 6.10 -6.72
C MET A 143 -12.63 6.79 -5.38
N LYS A 144 -12.15 8.03 -5.42
CA LYS A 144 -11.88 8.82 -4.21
C LYS A 144 -13.15 9.04 -3.39
N ASN A 145 -14.25 9.37 -4.05
CA ASN A 145 -15.53 9.56 -3.36
C ASN A 145 -16.01 8.28 -2.68
N MET A 146 -15.91 7.15 -3.37
CA MET A 146 -16.29 5.87 -2.78
C MET A 146 -15.43 5.53 -1.58
N LEU A 147 -14.12 5.71 -1.69
CA LEU A 147 -13.19 5.40 -0.59
C LEU A 147 -13.36 6.35 0.58
N THR A 148 -13.66 7.61 0.34
CA THR A 148 -13.96 8.56 1.40
C THR A 148 -15.19 8.11 2.19
N THR A 149 -16.21 7.62 1.51
CA THR A 149 -17.43 7.08 2.15
C THR A 149 -17.10 5.85 2.98
N VAL A 150 -16.29 4.94 2.44
CA VAL A 150 -15.87 3.73 3.17
C VAL A 150 -15.05 4.11 4.41
N ALA A 151 -14.14 5.07 4.28
CA ALA A 151 -13.32 5.54 5.40
C ALA A 151 -14.17 6.16 6.52
N ALA A 152 -15.17 6.95 6.16
CA ALA A 152 -16.08 7.57 7.13
C ALA A 152 -16.88 6.51 7.89
N ARG A 153 -17.32 5.46 7.19
CA ARG A 153 -18.04 4.34 7.81
C ARG A 153 -17.17 3.60 8.83
N ASN A 154 -15.89 3.42 8.52
CA ASN A 154 -14.97 2.65 9.37
C ASN A 154 -14.48 3.43 10.60
N ARG A 155 -14.83 4.70 10.73
CA ARG A 155 -14.49 5.51 11.89
C ARG A 155 -15.48 5.36 13.07
N ALA A 156 -16.55 4.70 12.81
CA ALA A 156 -17.56 4.48 13.85
C ALA A 156 -17.10 3.43 14.86
#